data_7bc3bae236ebb8be88075c45c08c6202
#
_entry.id   7bc3bae236ebb8be88075c45c08c6202
#
_cell.length_a   1.000
_cell.length_b   1.000
_cell.length_c   1.000
_cell.angle_alpha   90.00
_cell.angle_beta   90.00
_cell.angle_gamma   90.00
#
_symmetry.space_group_name_H-M   'P 1'
#
loop_
_entity.id
_entity.type
_entity.pdbx_description
1 polymer ?
#
loop_
_entity_poly.entity_id
_entity_poly.type
_entity_poly.pdbx_seq_one_letter_code
_entity_poly.pdbx_strand_id
1 'polypeptide(L)'
;MSRHIVIVGLGLIGGSMAKALHGFEDFDLIGMDVSEPTLRYALEQDIVDRVEPDPVKALAEGDLVFLCLHPQGIVDFMAQHRDHFKPGAMVTDVCGVKGAVMEGAGALPEGVDFIGCHPMAGTEFSGIERASAGMFQGSHYILTPNDRSRPEHVELMERLAVHIGCANIVKTTPENHDAIIAYTSQMMHVIAVAVCDDPSLFQYQGFEGDSFRGCTRVAALDVPLWTQ
;
A
#
# COMPACT_ATOMS: atom_id res chain seq x y z
N MET A 1 18.42 -8.75 19.23
CA MET A 1 17.33 -7.74 19.38
C MET A 1 16.33 -8.09 18.30
N SER A 2 15.04 -8.15 18.62
CA SER A 2 14.01 -8.35 17.59
C SER A 2 14.00 -7.17 16.61
N ARG A 3 13.73 -7.46 15.35
CA ARG A 3 13.54 -6.44 14.32
C ARG A 3 12.06 -6.07 14.26
N HIS A 4 11.76 -4.84 13.91
CA HIS A 4 10.39 -4.36 13.89
C HIS A 4 9.95 -3.91 12.49
N ILE A 5 8.77 -4.37 12.09
CA ILE A 5 8.03 -3.80 10.97
C ILE A 5 6.96 -2.86 11.54
N VAL A 6 7.03 -1.60 11.16
CA VAL A 6 5.99 -0.61 11.49
C VAL A 6 5.04 -0.47 10.30
N ILE A 7 3.74 -0.62 10.54
CA ILE A 7 2.70 -0.42 9.52
C ILE A 7 1.92 0.84 9.87
N VAL A 8 2.11 1.88 9.09
CA VAL A 8 1.46 3.19 9.22
C VAL A 8 0.20 3.21 8.38
N GLY A 9 -0.95 3.29 9.03
CA GLY A 9 -2.26 3.17 8.41
C GLY A 9 -2.75 1.73 8.36
N LEU A 10 -3.65 1.39 9.27
CA LEU A 10 -4.23 0.05 9.41
C LEU A 10 -5.63 -0.05 8.74
N GLY A 11 -5.75 0.51 7.53
CA GLY A 11 -6.93 0.30 6.70
C GLY A 11 -6.97 -1.10 6.08
N LEU A 12 -7.70 -1.24 4.97
CA LEU A 12 -7.81 -2.50 4.25
C LEU A 12 -6.42 -3.07 3.86
N ILE A 13 -5.58 -2.26 3.22
CA ILE A 13 -4.28 -2.71 2.70
C ILE A 13 -3.28 -2.90 3.85
N GLY A 14 -3.13 -1.91 4.76
CA GLY A 14 -2.20 -2.03 5.87
C GLY A 14 -2.55 -3.15 6.84
N GLY A 15 -3.83 -3.32 7.15
CA GLY A 15 -4.30 -4.46 7.96
C GLY A 15 -4.09 -5.81 7.26
N SER A 16 -4.28 -5.87 5.93
CA SER A 16 -3.99 -7.09 5.16
C SER A 16 -2.51 -7.39 5.11
N MET A 17 -1.67 -6.35 4.97
CA MET A 17 -0.21 -6.49 5.01
C MET A 17 0.23 -7.01 6.39
N ALA A 18 -0.29 -6.44 7.48
CA ALA A 18 -0.03 -6.92 8.83
C ALA A 18 -0.36 -8.40 8.98
N LYS A 19 -1.60 -8.80 8.61
CA LYS A 19 -2.02 -10.21 8.67
C LYS A 19 -1.16 -11.14 7.82
N ALA A 20 -0.75 -10.70 6.63
CA ALA A 20 0.06 -11.50 5.73
C ALA A 20 1.53 -11.62 6.17
N LEU A 21 2.02 -10.67 6.96
CA LEU A 21 3.40 -10.63 7.46
C LEU A 21 3.62 -11.42 8.75
N HIS A 22 2.58 -11.97 9.38
CA HIS A 22 2.78 -12.81 10.55
C HIS A 22 3.76 -13.96 10.27
N GLY A 23 4.77 -14.09 11.14
CA GLY A 23 5.80 -15.10 11.01
C GLY A 23 6.84 -14.83 9.91
N PHE A 24 6.88 -13.61 9.37
CA PHE A 24 7.94 -13.22 8.44
C PHE A 24 9.26 -13.02 9.19
N GLU A 25 10.18 -13.94 8.99
CA GLU A 25 11.51 -13.95 9.64
C GLU A 25 11.40 -13.74 11.17
N ASP A 26 12.25 -12.88 11.75
CA ASP A 26 12.29 -12.53 13.17
C ASP A 26 11.74 -11.10 13.44
N PHE A 27 10.76 -10.66 12.63
CA PHE A 27 10.12 -9.36 12.80
C PHE A 27 8.89 -9.43 13.70
N ASP A 28 8.84 -8.49 14.66
CA ASP A 28 7.61 -8.14 15.38
C ASP A 28 6.86 -7.01 14.65
N LEU A 29 5.52 -7.07 14.62
CA LEU A 29 4.68 -6.12 13.91
C LEU A 29 4.16 -5.03 14.84
N ILE A 30 4.41 -3.76 14.49
CA ILE A 30 3.90 -2.59 15.18
C ILE A 30 2.87 -1.90 14.30
N GLY A 31 1.64 -1.82 14.77
CA GLY A 31 0.58 -1.08 14.11
C GLY A 31 0.53 0.37 14.56
N MET A 32 0.43 1.28 13.59
CA MET A 32 0.23 2.71 13.83
C MET A 32 -0.97 3.20 13.03
N ASP A 33 -1.90 3.89 13.70
CA ASP A 33 -3.06 4.52 13.07
C ASP A 33 -3.50 5.72 13.92
N VAL A 34 -4.18 6.67 13.31
CA VAL A 34 -4.79 7.82 14.02
C VAL A 34 -6.11 7.46 14.69
N SER A 35 -6.73 6.36 14.29
CA SER A 35 -8.01 5.87 14.79
C SER A 35 -7.81 4.92 15.98
N GLU A 36 -8.12 5.37 17.19
CA GLU A 36 -8.08 4.51 18.36
C GLU A 36 -8.95 3.24 18.24
N PRO A 37 -10.17 3.28 17.67
CA PRO A 37 -10.94 2.07 17.41
C PRO A 37 -10.22 1.08 16.50
N THR A 38 -9.53 1.54 15.44
CA THR A 38 -8.73 0.71 14.54
C THR A 38 -7.58 0.03 15.27
N LEU A 39 -6.85 0.78 16.11
CA LEU A 39 -5.74 0.24 16.91
C LEU A 39 -6.24 -0.83 17.90
N ARG A 40 -7.35 -0.58 18.55
CA ARG A 40 -7.97 -1.55 19.46
C ARG A 40 -8.37 -2.83 18.74
N TYR A 41 -9.05 -2.69 17.60
CA TYR A 41 -9.44 -3.83 16.76
C TYR A 41 -8.23 -4.64 16.30
N ALA A 42 -7.14 -3.96 15.89
CA ALA A 42 -5.91 -4.62 15.47
C ALA A 42 -5.30 -5.51 16.57
N LEU A 43 -5.34 -5.04 17.83
CA LEU A 43 -4.88 -5.84 18.98
C LEU A 43 -5.84 -6.97 19.32
N GLU A 44 -7.15 -6.70 19.40
CA GLU A 44 -8.17 -7.69 19.75
C GLU A 44 -8.25 -8.85 18.74
N GLN A 45 -7.86 -8.61 17.50
CA GLN A 45 -7.85 -9.60 16.43
C GLN A 45 -6.45 -10.16 16.11
N ASP A 46 -5.47 -9.91 16.96
CA ASP A 46 -4.08 -10.36 16.78
C ASP A 46 -3.52 -10.02 15.37
N ILE A 47 -3.87 -8.83 14.84
CA ILE A 47 -3.41 -8.38 13.52
C ILE A 47 -1.97 -7.85 13.59
N VAL A 48 -1.58 -7.31 14.73
CA VAL A 48 -0.24 -6.81 15.05
C VAL A 48 0.14 -7.26 16.45
N ASP A 49 1.44 -7.38 16.74
CA ASP A 49 1.93 -7.77 18.05
C ASP A 49 1.73 -6.66 19.10
N ARG A 50 1.82 -5.41 18.66
CA ARG A 50 1.53 -4.23 19.49
C ARG A 50 1.13 -3.03 18.64
N VAL A 51 0.61 -2.01 19.28
CA VAL A 51 0.31 -0.71 18.65
C VAL A 51 1.12 0.39 19.30
N GLU A 52 1.51 1.39 18.49
CA GLU A 52 2.13 2.63 18.96
C GLU A 52 1.50 3.80 18.18
N PRO A 53 0.63 4.59 18.81
CA PRO A 53 -0.04 5.72 18.16
C PRO A 53 0.88 6.95 17.99
N ASP A 54 1.98 7.03 18.73
CA ASP A 54 2.95 8.12 18.62
C ASP A 54 3.94 7.83 17.47
N PRO A 55 3.88 8.59 16.36
CA PRO A 55 4.75 8.36 15.22
C PRO A 55 6.24 8.48 15.56
N VAL A 56 6.60 9.34 16.50
CA VAL A 56 8.01 9.52 16.89
C VAL A 56 8.56 8.23 17.50
N LYS A 57 7.77 7.59 18.37
CA LYS A 57 8.19 6.33 19.02
C LYS A 57 8.15 5.16 18.04
N ALA A 58 7.09 5.05 17.25
CA ALA A 58 6.95 3.96 16.28
C ALA A 58 8.12 3.97 15.27
N LEU A 59 8.41 5.13 14.67
CA LEU A 59 9.47 5.26 13.66
C LEU A 59 10.87 5.07 14.23
N ALA A 60 11.12 5.45 15.48
CA ALA A 60 12.42 5.22 16.13
C ALA A 60 12.75 3.74 16.33
N GLU A 61 11.75 2.87 16.32
CA GLU A 61 11.93 1.42 16.47
C GLU A 61 11.91 0.66 15.14
N GLY A 62 11.28 1.23 14.08
CA GLY A 62 11.06 0.56 12.80
C GLY A 62 12.33 0.29 12.02
N ASP A 63 12.66 -0.99 11.80
CA ASP A 63 13.70 -1.41 10.86
C ASP A 63 13.18 -1.41 9.42
N LEU A 64 11.89 -1.75 9.27
CA LEU A 64 11.11 -1.64 8.04
C LEU A 64 9.81 -0.89 8.33
N VAL A 65 9.50 0.14 7.54
CA VAL A 65 8.29 0.97 7.72
C VAL A 65 7.45 0.91 6.45
N PHE A 66 6.23 0.41 6.55
CA PHE A 66 5.22 0.46 5.51
C PHE A 66 4.34 1.70 5.66
N LEU A 67 4.28 2.54 4.65
CA LEU A 67 3.38 3.69 4.58
C LEU A 67 2.12 3.30 3.80
N CYS A 68 1.08 2.88 4.51
CA CYS A 68 -0.20 2.43 3.93
C CYS A 68 -1.23 3.56 3.96
N LEU A 69 -0.84 4.72 3.44
CA LEU A 69 -1.62 5.95 3.38
C LEU A 69 -1.94 6.32 1.92
N HIS A 70 -2.80 7.33 1.72
CA HIS A 70 -2.98 7.94 0.40
C HIS A 70 -1.69 8.63 -0.07
N PRO A 71 -1.45 8.78 -1.38
CA PRO A 71 -0.18 9.30 -1.92
C PRO A 71 0.27 10.62 -1.28
N GLN A 72 -0.60 11.62 -1.20
CA GLN A 72 -0.26 12.89 -0.55
C GLN A 72 0.02 12.71 0.94
N GLY A 73 -0.74 11.86 1.63
CA GLY A 73 -0.50 11.53 3.04
C GLY A 73 0.87 10.88 3.28
N ILE A 74 1.36 10.07 2.33
CA ILE A 74 2.71 9.49 2.38
C ILE A 74 3.77 10.58 2.29
N VAL A 75 3.64 11.48 1.33
CA VAL A 75 4.57 12.61 1.13
C VAL A 75 4.61 13.50 2.37
N ASP A 76 3.44 13.89 2.87
CA ASP A 76 3.32 14.74 4.06
C ASP A 76 3.89 14.06 5.30
N PHE A 77 3.61 12.77 5.48
CA PHE A 77 4.10 11.98 6.61
C PHE A 77 5.63 11.88 6.61
N MET A 78 6.23 11.57 5.46
CA MET A 78 7.70 11.52 5.33
C MET A 78 8.34 12.88 5.63
N ALA A 79 7.77 13.97 5.10
CA ALA A 79 8.28 15.32 5.34
C ALA A 79 8.17 15.74 6.81
N GLN A 80 7.01 15.48 7.43
CA GLN A 80 6.73 15.85 8.83
C GLN A 80 7.58 15.06 9.83
N HIS A 81 7.85 13.78 9.55
CA HIS A 81 8.51 12.87 10.48
C HIS A 81 9.94 12.48 10.07
N ARG A 82 10.52 13.21 9.10
CA ARG A 82 11.83 12.90 8.50
C ARG A 82 12.95 12.59 9.53
N ASP A 83 12.98 13.30 10.63
CA ASP A 83 14.06 13.22 11.62
C ASP A 83 13.80 12.13 12.70
N HIS A 84 12.68 11.39 12.58
CA HIS A 84 12.27 10.38 13.55
C HIS A 84 12.50 8.96 13.06
N PHE A 85 12.78 8.75 11.78
CA PHE A 85 13.10 7.43 11.26
C PHE A 85 14.40 6.90 11.86
N LYS A 86 14.37 5.62 12.24
CA LYS A 86 15.55 4.92 12.76
C LYS A 86 16.70 5.00 11.75
N PRO A 87 17.92 5.37 12.13
CA PRO A 87 19.07 5.34 11.23
C PRO A 87 19.28 3.93 10.65
N GLY A 88 19.36 3.85 9.32
CA GLY A 88 19.48 2.58 8.62
C GLY A 88 18.16 1.91 8.29
N ALA A 89 17.02 2.47 8.70
CA ALA A 89 15.70 1.94 8.36
C ALA A 89 15.46 1.89 6.86
N MET A 90 14.62 0.97 6.47
CA MET A 90 14.02 0.89 5.14
C MET A 90 12.57 1.38 5.23
N VAL A 91 12.18 2.25 4.31
CA VAL A 91 10.81 2.76 4.18
C VAL A 91 10.24 2.32 2.84
N THR A 92 8.99 1.97 2.83
CA THR A 92 8.25 1.56 1.62
C THR A 92 6.81 2.03 1.68
N ASP A 93 6.15 2.06 0.52
CA ASP A 93 4.73 2.33 0.39
C ASP A 93 3.99 1.17 -0.29
N VAL A 94 2.68 1.32 -0.47
CA VAL A 94 1.82 0.32 -1.14
C VAL A 94 0.87 0.97 -2.15
N CYS A 95 1.05 2.23 -2.49
CA CYS A 95 0.08 2.96 -3.29
C CYS A 95 0.24 2.71 -4.80
N GLY A 96 -0.80 3.05 -5.54
CA GLY A 96 -0.91 2.84 -6.99
C GLY A 96 -0.19 3.86 -7.87
N VAL A 97 0.48 4.86 -7.29
CA VAL A 97 1.28 5.87 -8.00
C VAL A 97 2.67 5.96 -7.37
N LYS A 98 3.70 6.17 -8.19
CA LYS A 98 5.10 6.14 -7.73
C LYS A 98 5.82 7.47 -7.87
N GLY A 99 5.60 8.22 -8.94
CA GLY A 99 6.34 9.45 -9.22
C GLY A 99 6.35 10.43 -8.05
N ALA A 100 5.18 10.86 -7.60
CA ALA A 100 5.04 11.82 -6.50
C ALA A 100 5.59 11.28 -5.16
N VAL A 101 5.38 9.99 -4.88
CA VAL A 101 5.86 9.36 -3.65
C VAL A 101 7.37 9.24 -3.62
N MET A 102 7.99 8.85 -4.75
CA MET A 102 9.45 8.76 -4.90
C MET A 102 10.12 10.14 -4.81
N GLU A 103 9.47 11.19 -5.37
CA GLU A 103 9.93 12.57 -5.21
C GLU A 103 9.87 12.99 -3.73
N GLY A 104 8.75 12.71 -3.05
CA GLY A 104 8.58 12.96 -1.61
C GLY A 104 9.61 12.23 -0.74
N ALA A 105 10.00 11.02 -1.13
CA ALA A 105 11.04 10.25 -0.44
C ALA A 105 12.41 10.93 -0.45
N GLY A 106 12.64 11.89 -1.35
CA GLY A 106 13.83 12.74 -1.33
C GLY A 106 13.98 13.58 -0.04
N ALA A 107 12.91 13.73 0.74
CA ALA A 107 12.95 14.41 2.04
C ALA A 107 13.54 13.53 3.17
N LEU A 108 13.63 12.21 2.99
CA LEU A 108 14.17 11.30 4.01
C LEU A 108 15.65 11.56 4.26
N PRO A 109 16.13 11.38 5.50
CA PRO A 109 17.51 11.64 5.85
C PRO A 109 18.47 10.65 5.19
N GLU A 110 19.73 11.05 5.06
CA GLU A 110 20.79 10.16 4.61
C GLU A 110 20.87 8.93 5.50
N GLY A 111 20.95 7.75 4.89
CA GLY A 111 21.01 6.47 5.60
C GLY A 111 19.64 5.79 5.80
N VAL A 112 18.54 6.47 5.57
CA VAL A 112 17.20 5.85 5.44
C VAL A 112 16.96 5.53 3.96
N ASP A 113 16.68 4.27 3.66
CA ASP A 113 16.41 3.82 2.29
C ASP A 113 14.92 3.88 1.98
N PHE A 114 14.55 4.20 0.74
CA PHE A 114 13.17 4.12 0.27
C PHE A 114 13.08 3.28 -0.99
N ILE A 115 12.21 2.28 -0.96
CA ILE A 115 11.86 1.47 -2.13
C ILE A 115 10.35 1.56 -2.33
N GLY A 116 9.92 2.16 -3.43
CA GLY A 116 8.51 2.22 -3.75
C GLY A 116 7.97 0.83 -4.09
N CYS A 117 6.80 0.50 -3.57
CA CYS A 117 6.15 -0.78 -3.80
C CYS A 117 4.70 -0.60 -4.23
N HIS A 118 4.20 -1.56 -5.00
CA HIS A 118 2.80 -1.62 -5.36
C HIS A 118 2.34 -3.09 -5.46
N PRO A 119 1.71 -3.66 -4.42
CA PRO A 119 1.04 -4.93 -4.56
C PRO A 119 -0.19 -4.74 -5.43
N MET A 120 -0.25 -5.46 -6.57
CA MET A 120 -1.36 -5.39 -7.53
C MET A 120 -2.57 -6.16 -6.98
N ALA A 121 -3.05 -5.73 -5.82
CA ALA A 121 -4.16 -6.32 -5.08
C ALA A 121 -4.99 -5.24 -4.39
N GLY A 122 -6.27 -5.47 -4.27
CA GLY A 122 -7.21 -4.58 -3.63
C GLY A 122 -8.64 -5.00 -3.93
N THR A 123 -9.57 -4.43 -3.19
CA THR A 123 -11.01 -4.60 -3.40
C THR A 123 -11.70 -3.25 -3.27
N GLU A 124 -12.97 -3.19 -3.62
CA GLU A 124 -13.84 -2.01 -3.47
C GLU A 124 -14.22 -1.70 -2.00
N PHE A 125 -13.77 -2.51 -1.06
CA PHE A 125 -14.04 -2.31 0.36
C PHE A 125 -12.97 -1.46 1.03
N SER A 126 -13.28 -0.95 2.22
CA SER A 126 -12.37 -0.19 3.07
C SER A 126 -12.47 -0.66 4.52
N GLY A 127 -11.50 -0.24 5.35
CA GLY A 127 -11.45 -0.53 6.78
C GLY A 127 -10.70 -1.82 7.13
N ILE A 128 -10.20 -1.87 8.36
CA ILE A 128 -9.40 -2.97 8.89
C ILE A 128 -10.23 -4.28 9.03
N GLU A 129 -11.54 -4.16 9.21
CA GLU A 129 -12.47 -5.28 9.37
C GLU A 129 -12.57 -6.13 8.08
N ARG A 130 -12.20 -5.55 6.95
CA ARG A 130 -12.15 -6.22 5.64
C ARG A 130 -10.77 -6.75 5.28
N ALA A 131 -9.78 -6.51 6.13
CA ALA A 131 -8.41 -6.97 5.92
C ALA A 131 -8.31 -8.50 5.91
N SER A 132 -7.52 -9.04 4.98
CA SER A 132 -7.32 -10.48 4.80
C SER A 132 -5.87 -10.81 4.54
N ALA A 133 -5.32 -11.83 5.22
CA ALA A 133 -3.99 -12.35 4.95
C ALA A 133 -3.84 -12.89 3.51
N GLY A 134 -4.93 -13.34 2.90
CA GLY A 134 -4.95 -13.87 1.54
C GLY A 134 -5.06 -12.79 0.44
N MET A 135 -5.10 -11.50 0.79
CA MET A 135 -5.33 -10.42 -0.18
C MET A 135 -4.29 -10.41 -1.31
N PHE A 136 -3.05 -10.74 -1.01
CA PHE A 136 -1.93 -10.67 -1.97
C PHE A 136 -1.65 -11.99 -2.69
N GLN A 137 -2.38 -13.05 -2.37
CA GLN A 137 -2.17 -14.38 -2.95
C GLN A 137 -2.37 -14.37 -4.46
N GLY A 138 -1.33 -14.78 -5.19
CA GLY A 138 -1.35 -14.84 -6.64
C GLY A 138 -1.24 -13.48 -7.35
N SER A 139 -1.15 -12.36 -6.63
CA SER A 139 -0.97 -11.03 -7.22
C SER A 139 0.47 -10.81 -7.72
N HIS A 140 0.66 -9.75 -8.50
CA HIS A 140 1.99 -9.23 -8.81
C HIS A 140 2.44 -8.25 -7.73
N TYR A 141 3.73 -8.22 -7.43
CA TYR A 141 4.34 -7.24 -6.53
C TYR A 141 5.34 -6.39 -7.32
N ILE A 142 5.08 -5.10 -7.45
CA ILE A 142 5.95 -4.20 -8.21
C ILE A 142 6.87 -3.48 -7.25
N LEU A 143 8.17 -3.47 -7.57
CA LEU A 143 9.21 -2.77 -6.85
C LEU A 143 9.79 -1.67 -7.76
N THR A 144 9.99 -0.49 -7.21
CA THR A 144 10.66 0.62 -7.89
C THR A 144 11.91 1.04 -7.10
N PRO A 145 12.96 0.21 -7.08
CA PRO A 145 14.23 0.59 -6.49
C PRO A 145 14.88 1.71 -7.30
N ASN A 146 15.74 2.49 -6.66
CA ASN A 146 16.53 3.53 -7.30
C ASN A 146 18.03 3.30 -7.07
N ASP A 147 18.89 4.17 -7.60
CA ASP A 147 20.35 4.06 -7.49
C ASP A 147 20.89 4.12 -6.05
N ARG A 148 20.07 4.56 -5.08
CA ARG A 148 20.43 4.61 -3.66
C ARG A 148 19.95 3.38 -2.90
N SER A 149 19.05 2.59 -3.50
CA SER A 149 18.48 1.40 -2.84
C SER A 149 19.55 0.37 -2.57
N ARG A 150 19.67 -0.05 -1.32
CA ARG A 150 20.63 -1.07 -0.91
C ARG A 150 20.19 -2.43 -1.46
N PRO A 151 21.10 -3.22 -2.04
CA PRO A 151 20.77 -4.54 -2.57
C PRO A 151 20.09 -5.45 -1.54
N GLU A 152 20.55 -5.43 -0.28
CA GLU A 152 19.99 -6.22 0.81
C GLU A 152 18.53 -5.86 1.13
N HIS A 153 18.13 -4.60 0.96
CA HIS A 153 16.76 -4.14 1.14
C HIS A 153 15.87 -4.58 -0.03
N VAL A 154 16.39 -4.53 -1.25
CA VAL A 154 15.65 -5.06 -2.42
C VAL A 154 15.39 -6.56 -2.25
N GLU A 155 16.41 -7.33 -1.84
CA GLU A 155 16.28 -8.76 -1.56
C GLU A 155 15.30 -9.05 -0.41
N LEU A 156 15.30 -8.21 0.63
CA LEU A 156 14.32 -8.31 1.73
C LEU A 156 12.90 -8.16 1.21
N MET A 157 12.66 -7.15 0.35
CA MET A 157 11.33 -6.94 -0.24
C MET A 157 10.92 -8.07 -1.19
N GLU A 158 11.85 -8.70 -1.89
CA GLU A 158 11.57 -9.89 -2.71
C GLU A 158 11.15 -11.08 -1.85
N ARG A 159 11.87 -11.35 -0.76
CA ARG A 159 11.49 -12.41 0.19
C ARG A 159 10.14 -12.15 0.85
N LEU A 160 9.88 -10.89 1.20
CA LEU A 160 8.60 -10.46 1.75
C LEU A 160 7.44 -10.69 0.76
N ALA A 161 7.62 -10.28 -0.50
CA ALA A 161 6.60 -10.49 -1.54
C ALA A 161 6.27 -11.98 -1.75
N VAL A 162 7.28 -12.85 -1.68
CA VAL A 162 7.08 -14.31 -1.72
C VAL A 162 6.32 -14.79 -0.48
N HIS A 163 6.70 -14.30 0.71
CA HIS A 163 6.07 -14.69 1.99
C HIS A 163 4.57 -14.35 2.01
N ILE A 164 4.18 -13.17 1.55
CA ILE A 164 2.76 -12.75 1.49
C ILE A 164 1.99 -13.42 0.34
N GLY A 165 2.64 -14.27 -0.46
CA GLY A 165 2.02 -15.11 -1.48
C GLY A 165 1.89 -14.48 -2.85
N CYS A 166 2.64 -13.45 -3.18
CA CYS A 166 2.65 -12.88 -4.53
C CYS A 166 3.22 -13.89 -5.54
N ALA A 167 2.61 -13.97 -6.72
CA ALA A 167 3.02 -14.91 -7.77
C ALA A 167 4.24 -14.43 -8.56
N ASN A 168 4.39 -13.13 -8.73
CA ASN A 168 5.48 -12.53 -9.50
C ASN A 168 5.97 -11.24 -8.86
N ILE A 169 7.26 -10.97 -9.01
CA ILE A 169 7.90 -9.72 -8.62
C ILE A 169 8.41 -9.03 -9.87
N VAL A 170 8.02 -7.76 -10.05
CA VAL A 170 8.44 -6.95 -11.20
C VAL A 170 9.25 -5.77 -10.68
N LYS A 171 10.48 -5.60 -11.19
CA LYS A 171 11.29 -4.41 -10.90
C LYS A 171 11.21 -3.45 -12.08
N THR A 172 10.95 -2.18 -11.82
CA THR A 172 10.82 -1.14 -12.85
C THR A 172 11.18 0.24 -12.28
N THR A 173 11.20 1.27 -13.13
CA THR A 173 11.34 2.64 -12.67
C THR A 173 9.99 3.25 -12.30
N PRO A 174 9.93 4.29 -11.44
CA PRO A 174 8.69 4.98 -11.09
C PRO A 174 7.92 5.50 -12.31
N GLU A 175 8.63 6.07 -13.30
CA GLU A 175 8.04 6.63 -14.51
C GLU A 175 7.39 5.55 -15.37
N ASN A 176 8.09 4.42 -15.56
CA ASN A 176 7.57 3.29 -16.33
C ASN A 176 6.39 2.63 -15.60
N HIS A 177 6.48 2.51 -14.26
CA HIS A 177 5.36 2.04 -13.44
C HIS A 177 4.11 2.90 -13.71
N ASP A 178 4.20 4.21 -13.52
CA ASP A 178 3.05 5.10 -13.62
C ASP A 178 2.47 5.14 -15.04
N ALA A 179 3.32 5.10 -16.07
CA ALA A 179 2.86 5.00 -17.46
C ALA A 179 2.07 3.71 -17.73
N ILE A 180 2.52 2.57 -17.19
CA ILE A 180 1.82 1.29 -17.35
C ILE A 180 0.52 1.28 -16.55
N ILE A 181 0.53 1.77 -15.31
CA ILE A 181 -0.66 1.82 -14.45
C ILE A 181 -1.72 2.78 -15.02
N ALA A 182 -1.31 3.90 -15.60
CA ALA A 182 -2.24 4.81 -16.30
C ALA A 182 -3.02 4.08 -17.40
N TYR A 183 -2.36 3.17 -18.12
CA TYR A 183 -3.00 2.41 -19.19
C TYR A 183 -3.78 1.18 -18.68
N THR A 184 -3.18 0.38 -17.80
CA THR A 184 -3.75 -0.93 -17.41
C THR A 184 -4.77 -0.85 -16.30
N SER A 185 -4.79 0.24 -15.54
CA SER A 185 -5.69 0.45 -14.41
C SER A 185 -6.51 1.73 -14.56
N GLN A 186 -5.89 2.90 -14.57
CA GLN A 186 -6.62 4.17 -14.52
C GLN A 186 -7.51 4.41 -15.74
N MET A 187 -7.03 4.08 -16.94
CA MET A 187 -7.83 4.18 -18.16
C MET A 187 -9.10 3.30 -18.08
N MET A 188 -9.01 2.12 -17.46
CA MET A 188 -10.17 1.23 -17.30
C MET A 188 -11.25 1.86 -16.42
N HIS A 189 -10.85 2.57 -15.39
CA HIS A 189 -11.78 3.32 -14.54
C HIS A 189 -12.43 4.50 -15.31
N VAL A 190 -11.65 5.25 -16.08
CA VAL A 190 -12.18 6.35 -16.92
C VAL A 190 -13.20 5.83 -17.92
N ILE A 191 -12.91 4.72 -18.59
CA ILE A 191 -13.85 4.07 -19.53
C ILE A 191 -15.12 3.64 -18.78
N ALA A 192 -14.98 3.01 -17.62
CA ALA A 192 -16.12 2.56 -16.83
C ALA A 192 -17.03 3.72 -16.39
N VAL A 193 -16.43 4.81 -15.90
CA VAL A 193 -17.18 6.03 -15.53
C VAL A 193 -17.88 6.63 -16.75
N ALA A 194 -17.19 6.76 -17.89
CA ALA A 194 -17.78 7.30 -19.12
C ALA A 194 -18.97 6.45 -19.62
N VAL A 195 -18.89 5.12 -19.47
CA VAL A 195 -20.02 4.22 -19.80
C VAL A 195 -21.18 4.43 -18.83
N CYS A 196 -20.91 4.61 -17.54
CA CYS A 196 -21.96 4.80 -16.52
C CYS A 196 -22.58 6.20 -16.52
N ASP A 197 -21.93 7.19 -17.13
CA ASP A 197 -22.43 8.56 -17.22
C ASP A 197 -23.50 8.74 -18.33
N ASP A 198 -23.78 7.71 -19.11
CA ASP A 198 -24.82 7.77 -20.16
C ASP A 198 -26.23 7.71 -19.52
N PRO A 199 -27.06 8.77 -19.64
CA PRO A 199 -28.41 8.79 -19.08
C PRO A 199 -29.34 7.70 -19.62
N SER A 200 -29.03 7.13 -20.79
CA SER A 200 -29.81 6.03 -21.38
C SER A 200 -29.61 4.70 -20.70
N LEU A 201 -28.58 4.58 -19.84
CA LEU A 201 -28.22 3.34 -19.14
C LEU A 201 -29.39 2.74 -18.37
N PHE A 202 -30.24 3.58 -17.75
CA PHE A 202 -31.41 3.13 -16.99
C PHE A 202 -32.49 2.47 -17.85
N GLN A 203 -32.41 2.60 -19.19
CA GLN A 203 -33.34 1.96 -20.14
C GLN A 203 -32.93 0.50 -20.45
N TYR A 204 -31.73 0.09 -20.05
CA TYR A 204 -31.15 -1.21 -20.39
C TYR A 204 -31.30 -2.25 -19.28
N GLN A 205 -32.12 -1.98 -18.28
CA GLN A 205 -32.35 -2.89 -17.16
C GLN A 205 -32.78 -4.29 -17.67
N GLY A 206 -32.01 -5.30 -17.28
CA GLY A 206 -32.24 -6.70 -17.70
C GLY A 206 -31.52 -7.11 -18.98
N PHE A 207 -30.79 -6.17 -19.64
CA PHE A 207 -29.96 -6.48 -20.82
C PHE A 207 -28.47 -6.61 -20.47
N GLU A 208 -28.09 -6.28 -19.24
CA GLU A 208 -26.70 -6.30 -18.79
C GLU A 208 -26.19 -7.73 -18.60
N GLY A 209 -25.25 -8.12 -19.45
CA GLY A 209 -24.47 -9.35 -19.33
C GLY A 209 -23.23 -9.18 -18.44
N ASP A 210 -22.50 -10.29 -18.22
CA ASP A 210 -21.33 -10.31 -17.33
C ASP A 210 -20.22 -9.38 -17.78
N SER A 211 -20.00 -9.21 -19.09
CA SER A 211 -19.01 -8.28 -19.64
C SER A 211 -19.30 -6.82 -19.25
N PHE A 212 -20.58 -6.42 -19.32
CA PHE A 212 -21.02 -5.08 -18.94
C PHE A 212 -20.84 -4.86 -17.43
N ARG A 213 -21.30 -5.79 -16.62
CA ARG A 213 -21.16 -5.73 -15.15
C ARG A 213 -19.69 -5.70 -14.73
N GLY A 214 -18.84 -6.51 -15.38
CA GLY A 214 -17.40 -6.54 -15.14
C GLY A 214 -16.73 -5.21 -15.44
N CYS A 215 -17.08 -4.56 -16.56
CA CYS A 215 -16.55 -3.26 -16.94
C CYS A 215 -17.04 -2.14 -16.00
N THR A 216 -18.35 -2.08 -15.72
CA THR A 216 -18.95 -0.99 -14.94
C THR A 216 -18.70 -1.09 -13.44
N ARG A 217 -18.39 -2.27 -12.92
CA ARG A 217 -18.06 -2.47 -11.49
C ARG A 217 -16.98 -1.51 -10.99
N VAL A 218 -15.98 -1.24 -11.82
CA VAL A 218 -14.85 -0.37 -11.45
C VAL A 218 -15.17 1.14 -11.59
N ALA A 219 -16.38 1.51 -11.96
CA ALA A 219 -16.83 2.90 -11.97
C ALA A 219 -17.17 3.45 -10.58
N ALA A 220 -17.32 2.59 -9.56
CA ALA A 220 -17.53 3.00 -8.18
C ALA A 220 -16.22 3.50 -7.57
N LEU A 221 -15.86 4.75 -7.87
CA LEU A 221 -14.60 5.37 -7.44
C LEU A 221 -14.73 5.99 -6.06
N ASP A 222 -13.65 5.92 -5.29
CA ASP A 222 -13.43 6.78 -4.13
C ASP A 222 -13.04 8.17 -4.61
N VAL A 223 -14.01 9.10 -4.67
CA VAL A 223 -13.81 10.44 -5.21
C VAL A 223 -12.67 11.20 -4.50
N PRO A 224 -12.58 11.23 -3.15
CA PRO A 224 -11.44 11.84 -2.46
C PRO A 224 -10.07 11.31 -2.90
N LEU A 225 -9.94 10.00 -3.10
CA LEU A 225 -8.69 9.39 -3.57
C LEU A 225 -8.37 9.78 -5.02
N TRP A 226 -9.39 9.84 -5.89
CA TRP A 226 -9.20 10.08 -7.33
C TRP A 226 -9.03 11.56 -7.71
N THR A 227 -9.23 12.48 -6.77
CA THR A 227 -9.07 13.93 -6.98
C THR A 227 -7.78 14.50 -6.36
N GLN A 228 -6.93 13.68 -5.79
CA GLN A 228 -5.60 14.02 -5.32
C GLN A 228 -4.57 13.84 -6.43
#